data_fb246a28002e768f3b85e461e1efdeb7
#
_entry.id   fb246a28002e768f3b85e461e1efdeb7
#
_cell.length_a   1.000
_cell.length_b   1.000
_cell.length_c   1.000
_cell.angle_alpha   90.00
_cell.angle_beta   90.00
_cell.angle_gamma   90.00
#
_symmetry.space_group_name_H-M   'P 1'
#
loop_
_entity.id
_entity.type
_entity.pdbx_description
1 polymer ?
#
loop_
_entity_poly.entity_id
_entity_poly.type
_entity_poly.pdbx_seq_one_letter_code
_entity_poly.pdbx_strand_id
1 'polypeptide(L)'
;HNLNSSRAFYPNICSTHTFDQRVANIKMLQGLDYEICSGGIIGMGESKEDVVDMLLELREINPEAIPINFLLPIEGTPLAHKDTSGLTPEYGLKVLALARLLVPQADIRCAAGREVYFKGEEKRLLSVVNSIFASGYLTEDGQGIEDTIRVIEDAGFTYEIESA
;
A
#
# COMPACT_ATOMS: atom_id res chain seq x y z
N HIS A 1 4.11 8.60 -6.19
CA HIS A 1 4.40 7.93 -7.48
C HIS A 1 4.72 6.46 -7.25
N ASN A 2 3.68 5.62 -7.16
CA ASN A 2 3.80 4.22 -6.79
C ASN A 2 4.56 3.37 -7.81
N LEU A 3 5.33 2.38 -7.34
CA LEU A 3 5.87 1.30 -8.20
C LEU A 3 4.75 0.38 -8.70
N ASN A 4 3.72 0.19 -7.92
CA ASN A 4 2.57 -0.69 -8.08
C ASN A 4 2.90 -2.19 -7.94
N SER A 5 3.98 -2.71 -8.52
CA SER A 5 4.38 -4.11 -8.46
C SER A 5 5.89 -4.27 -8.68
N SER A 6 6.35 -5.52 -8.86
CA SER A 6 7.74 -5.82 -9.23
C SER A 6 8.07 -5.39 -10.67
N ARG A 7 9.37 -5.25 -10.95
CA ARG A 7 9.89 -5.03 -12.32
C ARG A 7 9.46 -6.13 -13.29
N ALA A 8 9.45 -7.39 -12.82
CA ALA A 8 9.12 -8.55 -13.65
C ALA A 8 7.61 -8.61 -13.96
N PHE A 9 6.77 -8.29 -12.99
CA PHE A 9 5.31 -8.34 -13.17
C PHE A 9 4.73 -7.07 -13.84
N TYR A 10 5.43 -5.95 -13.76
CA TYR A 10 4.95 -4.64 -14.22
C TYR A 10 4.39 -4.61 -15.65
N PRO A 11 5.00 -5.31 -16.65
CA PRO A 11 4.45 -5.35 -18.02
C PRO A 11 3.05 -5.96 -18.13
N ASN A 12 2.62 -6.74 -17.14
CA ASN A 12 1.27 -7.33 -17.11
C ASN A 12 0.18 -6.33 -16.69
N ILE A 13 0.57 -5.21 -16.08
CA ILE A 13 -0.37 -4.21 -15.54
C ILE A 13 -0.27 -2.84 -16.22
N CYS A 14 0.79 -2.59 -16.96
CA CYS A 14 1.02 -1.31 -17.61
C CYS A 14 1.77 -1.47 -18.93
N SER A 15 1.21 -0.92 -20.01
CA SER A 15 1.80 -0.93 -21.34
C SER A 15 2.28 0.45 -21.82
N THR A 16 1.94 1.52 -21.10
CA THR A 16 2.20 2.91 -21.54
C THR A 16 3.56 3.44 -21.10
N HIS A 17 4.15 2.85 -20.07
CA HIS A 17 5.48 3.20 -19.57
C HIS A 17 6.08 2.01 -18.81
N THR A 18 7.40 2.04 -18.61
CA THR A 18 8.13 0.94 -17.98
C THR A 18 8.31 1.15 -16.48
N PHE A 19 8.60 0.07 -15.77
CA PHE A 19 9.02 0.13 -14.37
C PHE A 19 10.25 1.03 -14.17
N ASP A 20 11.25 0.90 -15.06
CA ASP A 20 12.48 1.71 -15.00
C ASP A 20 12.22 3.20 -15.15
N GLN A 21 11.25 3.59 -15.98
CA GLN A 21 10.85 4.99 -16.09
C GLN A 21 10.23 5.49 -14.79
N ARG A 22 9.46 4.64 -14.05
CA ARG A 22 8.95 5.03 -12.72
C ARG A 22 10.07 5.24 -11.73
N VAL A 23 11.00 4.31 -11.64
CA VAL A 23 12.16 4.42 -10.74
C VAL A 23 13.01 5.66 -11.08
N ALA A 24 13.24 5.91 -12.37
CA ALA A 24 13.98 7.09 -12.81
C ALA A 24 13.28 8.40 -12.40
N ASN A 25 11.96 8.47 -12.55
CA ASN A 25 11.19 9.64 -12.12
C ASN A 25 11.25 9.86 -10.60
N ILE A 26 11.16 8.80 -9.80
CA ILE A 26 11.29 8.89 -8.35
C ILE A 26 12.66 9.43 -7.97
N LYS A 27 13.75 8.86 -8.53
CA LYS A 27 15.12 9.31 -8.26
C LYS A 27 15.37 10.75 -8.69
N MET A 28 14.75 11.18 -9.80
CA MET A 28 14.82 12.56 -10.24
C MET A 28 14.16 13.49 -9.21
N LEU A 29 12.99 13.14 -8.68
CA LEU A 29 12.28 13.94 -7.69
C LEU A 29 13.04 13.98 -6.35
N GLN A 30 13.64 12.87 -5.92
CA GLN A 30 14.52 12.85 -4.75
C GLN A 30 15.71 13.80 -4.93
N GLY A 31 16.29 13.86 -6.13
CA GLY A 31 17.35 14.81 -6.44
C GLY A 31 16.92 16.29 -6.45
N LEU A 32 15.63 16.57 -6.36
CA LEU A 32 15.04 17.90 -6.23
C LEU A 32 14.47 18.16 -4.81
N ASP A 33 14.87 17.36 -3.82
CA ASP A 33 14.46 17.44 -2.42
C ASP A 33 12.93 17.29 -2.20
N TYR A 34 12.25 16.53 -3.09
CA TYR A 34 10.85 16.12 -2.84
C TYR A 34 10.78 14.92 -1.91
N GLU A 35 9.86 14.97 -0.96
CA GLU A 35 9.43 13.80 -0.20
C GLU A 35 8.72 12.80 -1.12
N ILE A 36 9.11 11.52 -1.01
CA ILE A 36 8.60 10.46 -1.86
C ILE A 36 7.56 9.61 -1.12
N CYS A 37 6.38 9.54 -1.71
CA CYS A 37 5.38 8.56 -1.36
C CYS A 37 5.29 7.53 -2.49
N SER A 38 5.79 6.32 -2.25
CA SER A 38 5.83 5.25 -3.26
C SER A 38 5.59 3.89 -2.63
N GLY A 39 4.67 3.12 -3.21
CA GLY A 39 4.27 1.81 -2.73
C GLY A 39 3.71 0.93 -3.83
N GLY A 40 2.79 0.04 -3.48
CA GLY A 40 2.27 -0.96 -4.42
C GLY A 40 0.83 -1.35 -4.20
N ILE A 41 0.38 -2.26 -5.07
CA ILE A 41 -0.94 -2.89 -5.02
C ILE A 41 -0.73 -4.40 -4.96
N ILE A 42 -1.32 -5.04 -3.96
CA ILE A 42 -1.25 -6.48 -3.72
C ILE A 42 -2.54 -7.13 -4.19
N GLY A 43 -2.43 -8.26 -4.92
CA GLY A 43 -3.56 -9.06 -5.38
C GLY A 43 -3.91 -8.88 -6.85
N MET A 44 -3.07 -8.23 -7.65
CA MET A 44 -3.27 -8.09 -9.11
C MET A 44 -2.92 -9.37 -9.89
N GLY A 45 -2.32 -10.38 -9.24
CA GLY A 45 -1.90 -11.65 -9.80
C GLY A 45 -0.40 -11.87 -9.84
N GLU A 46 0.33 -10.99 -9.18
CA GLU A 46 1.75 -11.11 -8.91
C GLU A 46 2.03 -12.32 -7.99
N SER A 47 3.22 -12.87 -8.07
CA SER A 47 3.71 -13.90 -7.16
C SER A 47 4.14 -13.30 -5.81
N LYS A 48 4.40 -14.14 -4.81
CA LYS A 48 4.97 -13.68 -3.54
C LYS A 48 6.39 -13.15 -3.71
N GLU A 49 7.12 -13.72 -4.63
CA GLU A 49 8.46 -13.29 -5.03
C GLU A 49 8.40 -11.88 -5.64
N ASP A 50 7.41 -11.59 -6.49
CA ASP A 50 7.18 -10.25 -7.03
C ASP A 50 6.92 -9.22 -5.93
N VAL A 51 6.14 -9.58 -4.90
CA VAL A 51 5.89 -8.69 -3.75
C VAL A 51 7.20 -8.41 -3.00
N VAL A 52 8.02 -9.42 -2.76
CA VAL A 52 9.33 -9.25 -2.12
C VAL A 52 10.24 -8.36 -2.97
N ASP A 53 10.32 -8.59 -4.28
CA ASP A 53 11.16 -7.80 -5.19
C ASP A 53 10.72 -6.33 -5.23
N MET A 54 9.41 -6.06 -5.24
CA MET A 54 8.88 -4.70 -5.14
C MET A 54 9.31 -4.02 -3.83
N LEU A 55 9.21 -4.72 -2.71
CA LEU A 55 9.60 -4.19 -1.40
C LEU A 55 11.12 -3.97 -1.28
N LEU A 56 11.93 -4.82 -1.91
CA LEU A 56 13.38 -4.63 -1.99
C LEU A 56 13.74 -3.40 -2.85
N GLU A 57 13.04 -3.15 -3.95
CA GLU A 57 13.24 -1.92 -4.74
C GLU A 57 12.82 -0.68 -3.92
N LEU A 58 11.72 -0.75 -3.16
CA LEU A 58 11.32 0.35 -2.26
C LEU A 58 12.37 0.58 -1.16
N ARG A 59 13.02 -0.46 -0.65
CA ARG A 59 14.14 -0.30 0.29
C ARG A 59 15.31 0.48 -0.35
N GLU A 60 15.66 0.18 -1.60
CA GLU A 60 16.74 0.89 -2.32
C GLU A 60 16.37 2.35 -2.64
N ILE A 61 15.08 2.62 -2.87
CA ILE A 61 14.54 3.98 -3.05
C ILE A 61 14.52 4.74 -1.72
N ASN A 62 14.19 4.06 -0.63
CA ASN A 62 14.04 4.60 0.72
C ASN A 62 13.08 5.81 0.77
N PRO A 63 11.82 5.65 0.38
CA PRO A 63 10.83 6.72 0.39
C PRO A 63 10.38 7.06 1.81
N GLU A 64 9.86 8.27 2.01
CA GLU A 64 9.30 8.73 3.29
C GLU A 64 7.99 8.01 3.64
N ALA A 65 7.18 7.64 2.64
CA ALA A 65 5.94 6.91 2.85
C ALA A 65 5.77 5.75 1.86
N ILE A 66 5.29 4.60 2.37
CA ILE A 66 5.02 3.38 1.58
C ILE A 66 3.54 3.00 1.73
N PRO A 67 2.65 3.50 0.86
CA PRO A 67 1.27 3.04 0.81
C PRO A 67 1.19 1.63 0.17
N ILE A 68 0.66 0.68 0.91
CA ILE A 68 0.31 -0.64 0.42
C ILE A 68 -1.21 -0.71 0.27
N ASN A 69 -1.64 -0.92 -0.96
CA ASN A 69 -3.03 -1.12 -1.33
C ASN A 69 -3.31 -2.62 -1.51
N PHE A 70 -4.49 -3.05 -1.13
CA PHE A 70 -4.99 -4.40 -1.40
C PHE A 70 -6.09 -4.29 -2.45
N LEU A 71 -5.98 -5.05 -3.53
CA LEU A 71 -6.85 -4.90 -4.70
C LEU A 71 -8.32 -5.02 -4.32
N LEU A 72 -9.09 -4.01 -4.66
CA LEU A 72 -10.55 -4.07 -4.70
C LEU A 72 -10.96 -4.23 -6.18
N PRO A 73 -11.52 -5.38 -6.59
CA PRO A 73 -12.00 -5.56 -7.95
C PRO A 73 -13.19 -4.61 -8.22
N ILE A 74 -13.02 -3.73 -9.20
CA ILE A 74 -14.03 -2.72 -9.56
C ILE A 74 -14.60 -3.07 -10.93
N GLU A 75 -15.94 -3.12 -11.03
CA GLU A 75 -16.64 -3.43 -12.28
C GLU A 75 -16.24 -2.44 -13.39
N GLY A 76 -16.08 -2.96 -14.61
CA GLY A 76 -15.64 -2.17 -15.77
C GLY A 76 -14.12 -1.96 -15.87
N THR A 77 -13.33 -2.46 -14.92
CA THR A 77 -11.87 -2.44 -14.99
C THR A 77 -11.30 -3.77 -15.48
N PRO A 78 -10.06 -3.82 -16.00
CA PRO A 78 -9.42 -5.07 -16.40
C PRO A 78 -9.26 -6.11 -15.26
N LEU A 79 -9.29 -5.66 -14.01
CA LEU A 79 -9.15 -6.49 -12.82
C LEU A 79 -10.49 -6.78 -12.10
N ALA A 80 -11.64 -6.45 -12.72
CA ALA A 80 -12.98 -6.61 -12.13
C ALA A 80 -13.28 -8.03 -11.64
N HIS A 81 -12.76 -9.05 -12.33
CA HIS A 81 -13.00 -10.46 -12.02
C HIS A 81 -11.75 -11.16 -11.45
N LYS A 82 -10.80 -10.38 -10.92
CA LYS A 82 -9.59 -10.96 -10.33
C LYS A 82 -9.94 -11.73 -9.07
N ASP A 83 -9.46 -12.96 -8.97
CA ASP A 83 -9.56 -13.74 -7.75
C ASP A 83 -8.67 -13.12 -6.65
N THR A 84 -9.29 -12.65 -5.60
CA THR A 84 -8.64 -12.06 -4.43
C THR A 84 -8.74 -12.94 -3.19
N SER A 85 -9.16 -14.20 -3.31
CA SER A 85 -9.31 -15.15 -2.19
C SER A 85 -8.01 -15.39 -1.42
N GLY A 86 -6.86 -15.16 -2.06
CA GLY A 86 -5.54 -15.22 -1.44
C GLY A 86 -5.19 -14.00 -0.57
N LEU A 87 -5.95 -12.91 -0.63
CA LEU A 87 -5.75 -11.71 0.18
C LEU A 87 -6.35 -11.91 1.58
N THR A 88 -5.73 -12.78 2.37
CA THR A 88 -6.12 -12.99 3.78
C THR A 88 -5.49 -11.93 4.69
N PRO A 89 -6.07 -11.66 5.88
CA PRO A 89 -5.46 -10.76 6.86
C PRO A 89 -4.02 -11.15 7.20
N GLU A 90 -3.74 -12.45 7.35
CA GLU A 90 -2.39 -12.95 7.64
C GLU A 90 -1.40 -12.66 6.52
N TYR A 91 -1.82 -12.79 5.26
CA TYR A 91 -0.95 -12.47 4.12
C TYR A 91 -0.68 -10.97 4.07
N GLY A 92 -1.73 -10.15 4.20
CA GLY A 92 -1.58 -8.70 4.22
C GLY A 92 -0.69 -8.21 5.36
N LEU A 93 -0.86 -8.74 6.58
CA LEU A 93 0.02 -8.41 7.71
C LEU A 93 1.47 -8.80 7.47
N LYS A 94 1.75 -9.94 6.81
CA LYS A 94 3.12 -10.32 6.44
C LYS A 94 3.75 -9.35 5.46
N VAL A 95 2.99 -8.89 4.46
CA VAL A 95 3.48 -7.89 3.49
C VAL A 95 3.81 -6.58 4.18
N LEU A 96 2.90 -6.07 5.02
CA LEU A 96 3.10 -4.82 5.77
C LEU A 96 4.25 -4.93 6.77
N ALA A 97 4.38 -6.06 7.48
CA ALA A 97 5.49 -6.30 8.40
C ALA A 97 6.83 -6.37 7.66
N LEU A 98 6.87 -7.00 6.49
CA LEU A 98 8.07 -7.03 5.66
C LEU A 98 8.47 -5.63 5.19
N ALA A 99 7.49 -4.81 4.75
CA ALA A 99 7.74 -3.41 4.41
C ALA A 99 8.35 -2.63 5.59
N ARG A 100 7.77 -2.78 6.79
CA ARG A 100 8.30 -2.17 8.03
C ARG A 100 9.73 -2.61 8.34
N LEU A 101 10.03 -3.89 8.20
CA LEU A 101 11.37 -4.42 8.48
C LEU A 101 12.42 -3.95 7.46
N LEU A 102 12.02 -3.82 6.20
CA LEU A 102 12.93 -3.40 5.11
C LEU A 102 13.17 -1.89 5.11
N VAL A 103 12.15 -1.08 5.46
CA VAL A 103 12.22 0.39 5.48
C VAL A 103 11.66 0.91 6.80
N PRO A 104 12.40 0.73 7.91
CA PRO A 104 11.88 0.97 9.25
C PRO A 104 11.55 2.45 9.55
N GLN A 105 12.12 3.39 8.81
CA GLN A 105 11.90 4.82 9.01
C GLN A 105 10.70 5.36 8.21
N ALA A 106 10.23 4.63 7.20
CA ALA A 106 9.12 5.09 6.37
C ALA A 106 7.77 5.02 7.10
N ASP A 107 6.84 5.88 6.69
CA ASP A 107 5.44 5.73 7.02
C ASP A 107 4.84 4.57 6.24
N ILE A 108 4.70 3.42 6.90
CA ILE A 108 4.03 2.27 6.31
C ILE A 108 2.53 2.50 6.44
N ARG A 109 1.89 2.71 5.29
CA ARG A 109 0.48 3.06 5.21
C ARG A 109 -0.35 1.90 4.67
N CYS A 110 -1.30 1.40 5.47
CA CYS A 110 -2.34 0.54 4.94
C CYS A 110 -3.38 1.42 4.24
N ALA A 111 -3.42 1.33 2.92
CA ALA A 111 -4.24 2.19 2.07
C ALA A 111 -5.54 1.46 1.64
N ALA A 112 -5.91 1.47 0.35
CA ALA A 112 -7.14 0.86 -0.12
C ALA A 112 -7.23 -0.64 0.22
N GLY A 113 -8.45 -1.11 0.50
CA GLY A 113 -8.75 -2.50 0.86
C GLY A 113 -8.66 -2.81 2.35
N ARG A 114 -8.23 -1.86 3.19
CA ARG A 114 -8.15 -2.03 4.65
C ARG A 114 -9.46 -2.52 5.24
N GLU A 115 -10.54 -1.85 4.95
CA GLU A 115 -11.87 -2.11 5.51
C GLU A 115 -12.44 -3.47 5.09
N VAL A 116 -11.97 -4.00 3.96
CA VAL A 116 -12.41 -5.30 3.43
C VAL A 116 -11.59 -6.44 4.00
N TYR A 117 -10.26 -6.33 3.95
CA TYR A 117 -9.37 -7.44 4.25
C TYR A 117 -8.90 -7.51 5.70
N PHE A 118 -9.03 -6.43 6.48
CA PHE A 118 -8.57 -6.38 7.88
C PHE A 118 -9.69 -6.12 8.89
N LYS A 119 -10.96 -6.27 8.47
CA LYS A 119 -12.10 -6.10 9.37
C LYS A 119 -12.01 -7.07 10.55
N GLY A 120 -11.97 -6.53 11.77
CA GLY A 120 -11.80 -7.30 13.01
C GLY A 120 -10.33 -7.61 13.37
N GLU A 121 -9.37 -7.20 12.54
CA GLU A 121 -7.92 -7.37 12.74
C GLU A 121 -7.19 -6.04 12.96
N GLU A 122 -7.94 -4.97 13.21
CA GLU A 122 -7.44 -3.60 13.22
C GLU A 122 -6.31 -3.41 14.24
N LYS A 123 -6.41 -4.05 15.41
CA LYS A 123 -5.36 -3.97 16.45
C LYS A 123 -4.04 -4.59 15.98
N ARG A 124 -4.10 -5.71 15.26
CA ARG A 124 -2.91 -6.35 14.70
C ARG A 124 -2.32 -5.50 13.57
N LEU A 125 -3.19 -4.94 12.72
CA LEU A 125 -2.81 -4.04 11.66
C LEU A 125 -2.05 -2.83 12.20
N LEU A 126 -2.64 -2.10 13.16
CA LEU A 126 -2.07 -0.88 13.76
C LEU A 126 -0.79 -1.15 14.57
N SER A 127 -0.52 -2.41 14.95
CA SER A 127 0.76 -2.79 15.55
C SER A 127 1.93 -2.84 14.53
N VAL A 128 1.62 -2.84 13.23
CA VAL A 128 2.60 -2.95 12.13
C VAL A 128 2.72 -1.64 11.36
N VAL A 129 1.59 -1.01 11.04
CA VAL A 129 1.54 0.25 10.30
C VAL A 129 1.48 1.44 11.25
N ASN A 130 1.97 2.58 10.80
CA ASN A 130 1.89 3.85 11.53
C ASN A 130 1.10 4.92 10.77
N SER A 131 0.47 4.56 9.66
CA SER A 131 -0.39 5.47 8.89
C SER A 131 -1.54 4.71 8.24
N ILE A 132 -2.73 5.31 8.22
CA ILE A 132 -3.91 4.82 7.51
C ILE A 132 -4.68 6.01 6.91
N PHE A 133 -5.46 5.76 5.87
CA PHE A 133 -6.39 6.77 5.37
C PHE A 133 -7.62 6.88 6.28
N ALA A 134 -8.02 8.12 6.59
CA ALA A 134 -9.16 8.43 7.46
C ALA A 134 -10.43 8.82 6.70
N SER A 135 -10.38 8.84 5.35
CA SER A 135 -11.51 9.20 4.48
C SER A 135 -11.57 8.28 3.27
N GLY A 136 -12.61 8.42 2.46
CA GLY A 136 -12.84 7.59 1.27
C GLY A 136 -11.72 7.62 0.23
N TYR A 137 -11.78 6.67 -0.67
CA TYR A 137 -10.85 6.53 -1.79
C TYR A 137 -11.38 7.25 -3.03
N LEU A 138 -10.56 7.38 -4.08
CA LEU A 138 -10.96 8.08 -5.32
C LEU A 138 -12.17 7.44 -6.01
N THR A 139 -12.37 6.14 -5.85
CA THR A 139 -13.39 5.36 -6.56
C THR A 139 -14.38 4.65 -5.65
N GLU A 140 -14.13 4.63 -4.34
CA GLU A 140 -14.94 3.89 -3.37
C GLU A 140 -15.10 4.71 -2.09
N ASP A 141 -16.27 4.59 -1.47
CA ASP A 141 -16.50 5.14 -0.15
C ASP A 141 -15.70 4.32 0.88
N GLY A 142 -14.75 4.97 1.55
CA GLY A 142 -14.01 4.38 2.65
C GLY A 142 -14.74 4.55 3.97
N GLN A 143 -14.11 4.08 5.04
CA GLN A 143 -14.59 4.31 6.40
C GLN A 143 -14.51 5.82 6.72
N GLY A 144 -15.55 6.36 7.38
CA GLY A 144 -15.57 7.76 7.81
C GLY A 144 -14.47 8.10 8.81
N ILE A 145 -14.13 9.38 8.91
CA ILE A 145 -13.06 9.88 9.82
C ILE A 145 -13.36 9.48 11.27
N GLU A 146 -14.59 9.67 11.75
CA GLU A 146 -14.98 9.36 13.13
C GLU A 146 -14.86 7.86 13.44
N ASP A 147 -15.24 7.00 12.50
CA ASP A 147 -15.13 5.54 12.66
C ASP A 147 -13.66 5.10 12.62
N THR A 148 -12.84 5.72 11.77
CA THR A 148 -11.41 5.45 11.71
C THR A 148 -10.70 5.86 13.01
N ILE A 149 -11.04 7.02 13.57
CA ILE A 149 -10.53 7.47 14.87
C ILE A 149 -10.91 6.47 15.96
N ARG A 150 -12.18 6.03 16.01
CA ARG A 150 -12.65 5.06 16.98
C ARG A 150 -11.89 3.74 16.90
N VAL A 151 -11.63 3.24 15.70
CA VAL A 151 -10.80 2.04 15.47
C VAL A 151 -9.40 2.18 16.07
N ILE A 152 -8.76 3.35 15.91
CA ILE A 152 -7.42 3.61 16.46
C ILE A 152 -7.46 3.64 17.99
N GLU A 153 -8.42 4.35 18.58
CA GLU A 153 -8.58 4.49 20.03
C GLU A 153 -8.94 3.15 20.69
N ASP A 154 -9.87 2.39 20.13
CA ASP A 154 -10.26 1.05 20.60
C ASP A 154 -9.10 0.05 20.55
N ALA A 155 -8.19 0.22 19.58
CA ALA A 155 -6.96 -0.55 19.51
C ALA A 155 -5.88 -0.12 20.55
N GLY A 156 -6.09 1.01 21.24
CA GLY A 156 -5.21 1.53 22.28
C GLY A 156 -4.07 2.41 21.76
N PHE A 157 -4.23 2.98 20.56
CA PHE A 157 -3.27 3.91 19.95
C PHE A 157 -3.78 5.35 20.02
N THR A 158 -2.84 6.29 19.87
CA THR A 158 -3.12 7.71 19.64
C THR A 158 -2.90 8.03 18.16
N TYR A 159 -3.42 9.17 17.70
CA TYR A 159 -3.31 9.59 16.31
C TYR A 159 -2.98 11.07 16.18
N GLU A 160 -2.41 11.40 15.04
CA GLU A 160 -2.29 12.76 14.51
C GLU A 160 -2.97 12.79 13.13
N ILE A 161 -3.59 13.91 12.80
CA ILE A 161 -4.23 14.09 11.49
C ILE A 161 -3.32 14.96 10.63
N GLU A 162 -2.81 14.37 9.54
CA GLU A 162 -2.11 15.12 8.50
C GLU A 162 -3.13 15.53 7.43
N SER A 163 -3.14 16.81 7.08
CA SER A 163 -3.89 17.30 5.93
C SER A 163 -3.09 17.04 4.65
N ALA A 164 -3.74 16.46 3.64
CA ALA A 164 -3.18 16.27 2.32
C ALA A 164 -2.87 17.60 1.61
#